data_b087488d6a08407a564ed2066d4b01c1
#
_entry.id   b087488d6a08407a564ed2066d4b01c1
#
_cell.length_a   1.000
_cell.length_b   1.000
_cell.length_c   1.000
_cell.angle_alpha   90.00
_cell.angle_beta   90.00
_cell.angle_gamma   90.00
#
_symmetry.space_group_name_H-M   'P 1'
#
loop_
_entity.id
_entity.type
_entity.pdbx_description
1 polymer ?
#
loop_
_entity_poly.entity_id
_entity_poly.type
_entity_poly.pdbx_seq_one_letter_code
_entity_poly.pdbx_strand_id
1 'polypeptide(L)'
;ASGEGIHDYRKAGDVKLSKYFDRWIVGAGAVVSSEQDYLSRGGVFDLRWFSEDRNTTLAFSFGGAADVIDSTNGIAVDQRRHTVEFLVGVTQALSPTSIIQSNVTYSRGHGYFSDPYKTFDDRPDRRRITAWLTRYNEFFPRLDATLKVGYRYLDDSFGADSNMVEAAWVQALPMGFS
;
A
#
# COMPACT_ATOMS: atom_id res chain seq x y z
N ALA A 1 10.84 -33.62 -11.68
CA ALA A 1 11.04 -32.23 -11.29
C ALA A 1 11.96 -32.23 -10.08
N SER A 2 13.24 -31.97 -10.30
CA SER A 2 14.24 -31.81 -9.24
C SER A 2 13.98 -30.44 -8.61
N GLY A 3 13.47 -30.41 -7.38
CA GLY A 3 13.43 -29.21 -6.58
C GLY A 3 14.84 -28.87 -6.13
N GLU A 4 15.62 -28.16 -6.93
CA GLU A 4 16.77 -27.43 -6.40
C GLU A 4 16.21 -26.35 -5.47
N GLY A 5 16.70 -26.34 -4.23
CA GLY A 5 16.32 -25.33 -3.25
C GLY A 5 16.65 -23.94 -3.75
N ILE A 6 15.65 -23.11 -3.95
CA ILE A 6 15.84 -21.68 -4.24
C ILE A 6 16.35 -21.07 -2.94
N HIS A 7 17.63 -20.71 -2.91
CA HIS A 7 18.23 -19.96 -1.83
C HIS A 7 18.15 -18.48 -2.18
N ASP A 8 17.10 -17.80 -1.72
CA ASP A 8 16.98 -16.36 -1.82
C ASP A 8 17.37 -15.73 -0.48
N TYR A 9 18.20 -14.69 -0.54
CA TYR A 9 18.66 -13.98 0.65
C TYR A 9 18.37 -12.49 0.52
N ARG A 10 17.47 -11.98 1.36
CA ARG A 10 17.07 -10.59 1.40
C ARG A 10 17.59 -9.88 2.66
N LYS A 11 18.17 -8.70 2.47
CA LYS A 11 18.44 -7.71 3.54
C LYS A 11 17.58 -6.49 3.30
N ALA A 12 16.82 -6.07 4.30
CA ALA A 12 16.02 -4.87 4.22
C ALA A 12 16.13 -4.07 5.52
N GLY A 13 16.05 -2.76 5.39
CA GLY A 13 16.01 -1.84 6.52
C GLY A 13 15.24 -0.60 6.14
N ASP A 14 14.54 -0.04 7.13
CA ASP A 14 13.81 1.22 6.98
C ASP A 14 13.99 2.10 8.21
N VAL A 15 13.82 3.40 8.00
CA VAL A 15 13.78 4.40 9.06
C VAL A 15 12.66 5.38 8.73
N LYS A 16 11.86 5.73 9.74
CA LYS A 16 10.83 6.75 9.63
C LYS A 16 10.90 7.68 10.83
N LEU A 17 10.89 8.97 10.56
CA LEU A 17 10.80 10.03 11.56
C LEU A 17 9.46 10.73 11.41
N SER A 18 8.80 11.03 12.52
CA SER A 18 7.54 11.76 12.53
C SER A 18 7.58 12.85 13.59
N LYS A 19 7.08 14.04 13.22
CA LYS A 19 6.90 15.17 14.12
C LYS A 19 5.41 15.46 14.28
N TYR A 20 5.00 15.59 15.52
CA TYR A 20 3.63 15.83 15.93
C TYR A 20 3.46 17.30 16.31
N PHE A 21 2.47 17.93 15.75
CA PHE A 21 2.00 19.26 16.08
C PHE A 21 0.56 19.17 16.57
N ASP A 22 -0.02 20.28 16.99
CA ASP A 22 -1.39 20.27 17.51
C ASP A 22 -2.38 19.60 16.55
N ARG A 23 -2.42 20.05 15.30
CA ARG A 23 -3.35 19.52 14.27
C ARG A 23 -2.67 18.85 13.08
N TRP A 24 -1.34 18.66 13.13
CA TRP A 24 -0.58 18.09 12.04
C TRP A 24 0.37 17.01 12.51
N ILE A 25 0.53 16.01 11.68
CA ILE A 25 1.64 15.06 11.78
C ILE A 25 2.37 15.09 10.45
N VAL A 26 3.67 15.33 10.52
CA VAL A 26 4.56 15.32 9.36
C VAL A 26 5.55 14.19 9.55
N GLY A 27 5.68 13.33 8.54
CA GLY A 27 6.59 12.20 8.55
C GLY A 27 7.46 12.15 7.30
N ALA A 28 8.67 11.65 7.46
CA ALA A 28 9.53 11.29 6.33
C ALA A 28 10.24 9.97 6.65
N GLY A 29 10.42 9.14 5.65
CA GLY A 29 11.07 7.85 5.79
C GLY A 29 11.91 7.49 4.58
N ALA A 30 12.86 6.58 4.81
CA ALA A 30 13.67 5.96 3.77
C ALA A 30 13.70 4.46 3.98
N VAL A 31 13.81 3.71 2.87
CA VAL A 31 13.87 2.26 2.86
C VAL A 31 14.93 1.80 1.87
N VAL A 32 15.62 0.74 2.23
CA VAL A 32 16.52 0.02 1.34
C VAL A 32 16.24 -1.47 1.46
N SER A 33 16.20 -2.15 0.32
CA SER A 33 16.08 -3.61 0.24
C SER A 33 17.07 -4.11 -0.79
N SER A 34 17.85 -5.12 -0.45
CA SER A 34 18.84 -5.76 -1.32
C SER A 34 18.61 -7.26 -1.29
N GLU A 35 18.44 -7.82 -2.46
CA GLU A 35 18.39 -9.25 -2.77
C GLU A 35 19.56 -9.60 -3.69
N GLN A 36 19.69 -10.85 -4.06
CA GLN A 36 20.81 -11.29 -4.89
C GLN A 36 20.77 -10.63 -6.28
N ASP A 37 19.58 -10.41 -6.82
CA ASP A 37 19.29 -9.92 -8.17
C ASP A 37 18.51 -8.59 -8.19
N TYR A 38 18.31 -7.97 -7.02
CA TYR A 38 17.47 -6.79 -6.90
C TYR A 38 17.91 -5.85 -5.77
N LEU A 39 18.09 -4.58 -6.11
CA LEU A 39 18.36 -3.52 -5.15
C LEU A 39 17.31 -2.44 -5.27
N SER A 40 16.58 -2.16 -4.21
CA SER A 40 15.59 -1.07 -4.12
C SER A 40 15.99 -0.04 -3.09
N ARG A 41 15.82 1.24 -3.43
CA ARG A 41 15.98 2.38 -2.53
C ARG A 41 14.79 3.29 -2.69
N GLY A 42 14.16 3.66 -1.59
CA GLY A 42 12.96 4.48 -1.63
C GLY A 42 12.90 5.50 -0.50
N GLY A 43 12.01 6.45 -0.68
CA GLY A 43 11.67 7.44 0.32
C GLY A 43 10.19 7.77 0.31
N VAL A 44 9.67 8.22 1.44
CA VAL A 44 8.28 8.62 1.61
C VAL A 44 8.18 9.86 2.47
N PHE A 45 7.23 10.71 2.11
CA PHE A 45 6.79 11.85 2.89
C PHE A 45 5.30 11.69 3.20
N ASP A 46 4.92 11.90 4.46
CA ASP A 46 3.54 11.80 4.93
C ASP A 46 3.11 13.09 5.62
N LEU A 47 1.89 13.48 5.37
CA LEU A 47 1.24 14.59 6.02
C LEU A 47 -0.16 14.19 6.47
N ARG A 48 -0.52 14.45 7.72
CA ARG A 48 -1.87 14.29 8.24
C ARG A 48 -2.32 15.58 8.90
N TRP A 49 -3.55 15.95 8.63
CA TRP A 49 -4.22 17.07 9.25
C TRP A 49 -5.48 16.61 9.97
N PHE A 50 -5.74 17.20 11.13
CA PHE A 50 -6.90 16.91 11.95
C PHE A 50 -7.75 18.16 12.13
N SER A 51 -9.08 18.04 12.03
CA SER A 51 -10.00 19.09 12.43
C SER A 51 -9.91 19.41 13.93
N GLU A 52 -10.45 20.54 14.36
CA GLU A 52 -10.44 20.93 15.79
C GLU A 52 -11.13 19.91 16.68
N ASP A 53 -12.27 19.41 16.23
CA ASP A 53 -13.06 18.39 16.90
C ASP A 53 -12.49 16.97 16.76
N ARG A 54 -11.36 16.79 16.03
CA ARG A 54 -10.72 15.50 15.73
C ARG A 54 -11.61 14.50 14.97
N ASN A 55 -12.77 14.93 14.46
CA ASN A 55 -13.69 14.05 13.73
C ASN A 55 -13.26 13.84 12.26
N THR A 56 -12.48 14.77 11.70
CA THR A 56 -11.98 14.69 10.33
C THR A 56 -10.46 14.59 10.30
N THR A 57 -9.96 13.62 9.55
CA THR A 57 -8.52 13.50 9.25
C THR A 57 -8.34 13.51 7.74
N LEU A 58 -7.48 14.41 7.24
CA LEU A 58 -6.97 14.37 5.88
C LEU A 58 -5.56 13.79 5.89
N ALA A 59 -5.28 12.89 4.96
CA ALA A 59 -3.99 12.26 4.79
C ALA A 59 -3.47 12.49 3.38
N PHE A 60 -2.20 12.81 3.27
CA PHE A 60 -1.47 12.90 2.03
C PHE A 60 -0.15 12.15 2.20
N SER A 61 0.23 11.35 1.20
CA SER A 61 1.54 10.72 1.12
C SER A 61 2.10 10.82 -0.28
N PHE A 62 3.39 11.02 -0.35
CA PHE A 62 4.17 11.00 -1.58
C PHE A 62 5.41 10.15 -1.36
N GLY A 63 5.61 9.16 -2.24
CA GLY A 63 6.75 8.26 -2.18
C GLY A 63 7.40 8.05 -3.54
N GLY A 64 8.62 7.56 -3.49
CA GLY A 64 9.34 7.16 -4.69
C GLY A 64 10.35 6.07 -4.39
N ALA A 65 10.61 5.22 -5.38
CA ALA A 65 11.61 4.18 -5.34
C ALA A 65 12.43 4.15 -6.63
N ALA A 66 13.71 3.80 -6.47
CA ALA A 66 14.64 3.54 -7.55
C ALA A 66 15.21 2.13 -7.36
N ASP A 67 14.99 1.30 -8.37
CA ASP A 67 15.36 -0.11 -8.37
C ASP A 67 16.44 -0.38 -9.42
N VAL A 68 17.37 -1.26 -9.07
CA VAL A 68 18.34 -1.87 -9.97
C VAL A 68 18.07 -3.37 -9.98
N ILE A 69 18.01 -3.97 -11.17
CA ILE A 69 17.64 -5.36 -11.40
C ILE A 69 18.76 -6.02 -12.19
N ASP A 70 19.40 -7.00 -11.55
CA ASP A 70 20.50 -7.79 -12.10
C ASP A 70 20.18 -9.27 -11.95
N SER A 71 19.46 -9.85 -12.92
CA SER A 71 19.01 -11.24 -12.82
C SER A 71 20.18 -12.24 -12.86
N THR A 72 20.13 -13.26 -12.02
CA THR A 72 21.18 -14.29 -11.92
C THR A 72 21.33 -15.11 -13.20
N ASN A 73 20.32 -15.15 -14.07
CA ASN A 73 20.36 -15.80 -15.37
C ASN A 73 20.94 -14.92 -16.50
N GLY A 74 21.35 -13.67 -16.19
CA GLY A 74 21.94 -12.73 -17.13
C GLY A 74 21.00 -12.16 -18.19
N ILE A 75 19.68 -12.35 -18.07
CA ILE A 75 18.68 -11.79 -19.00
C ILE A 75 18.45 -10.31 -18.73
N ALA A 76 18.35 -9.92 -17.47
CA ALA A 76 18.28 -8.51 -17.06
C ALA A 76 19.58 -8.12 -16.38
N VAL A 77 20.36 -7.23 -17.00
CA VAL A 77 21.64 -6.73 -16.47
C VAL A 77 21.58 -5.22 -16.37
N ASP A 78 21.88 -4.66 -15.19
CA ASP A 78 21.80 -3.22 -14.86
C ASP A 78 20.50 -2.57 -15.32
N GLN A 79 19.39 -3.33 -15.27
CA GLN A 79 18.08 -2.80 -15.61
C GLN A 79 17.58 -1.90 -14.48
N ARG A 80 16.89 -0.83 -14.83
CA ARG A 80 16.45 0.18 -13.87
C ARG A 80 14.97 0.39 -13.94
N ARG A 81 14.39 0.67 -12.75
CA ARG A 81 13.00 1.06 -12.63
C ARG A 81 12.87 2.17 -11.60
N HIS A 82 12.06 3.15 -11.93
CA HIS A 82 11.67 4.25 -11.02
C HIS A 82 10.16 4.23 -10.83
N THR A 83 9.74 4.35 -9.60
CA THR A 83 8.31 4.41 -9.25
C THR A 83 8.06 5.62 -8.38
N VAL A 84 6.98 6.35 -8.66
CA VAL A 84 6.44 7.40 -7.79
C VAL A 84 5.02 7.06 -7.42
N GLU A 85 4.63 7.39 -6.20
CA GLU A 85 3.32 7.09 -5.65
C GLU A 85 2.77 8.29 -4.88
N PHE A 86 1.48 8.54 -5.06
CA PHE A 86 0.70 9.54 -4.34
C PHE A 86 -0.47 8.86 -3.66
N LEU A 87 -0.76 9.26 -2.44
CA LEU A 87 -1.95 8.86 -1.71
C LEU A 87 -2.64 10.11 -1.17
N VAL A 88 -3.95 10.16 -1.36
CA VAL A 88 -4.83 11.13 -0.70
C VAL A 88 -5.92 10.36 0.02
N GLY A 89 -6.20 10.73 1.26
CA GLY A 89 -7.18 10.05 2.08
C GLY A 89 -7.97 10.99 2.97
N VAL A 90 -9.20 10.59 3.28
CA VAL A 90 -10.06 11.21 4.27
C VAL A 90 -10.61 10.15 5.21
N THR A 91 -10.60 10.47 6.48
CA THR A 91 -11.29 9.70 7.53
C THR A 91 -12.23 10.64 8.25
N GLN A 92 -13.49 10.24 8.39
CA GLN A 92 -14.53 11.02 9.04
C GLN A 92 -15.27 10.17 10.08
N ALA A 93 -15.26 10.60 11.33
CA ALA A 93 -16.21 10.12 12.32
C ALA A 93 -17.58 10.72 12.01
N LEU A 94 -18.56 9.89 11.68
CA LEU A 94 -19.92 10.30 11.34
C LEU A 94 -20.78 10.40 12.58
N SER A 95 -20.48 9.58 13.58
CA SER A 95 -21.14 9.54 14.89
C SER A 95 -20.15 8.96 15.92
N PRO A 96 -20.51 8.90 17.23
CA PRO A 96 -19.69 8.22 18.23
C PRO A 96 -19.47 6.72 17.95
N THR A 97 -20.29 6.13 17.09
CA THR A 97 -20.26 4.69 16.78
C THR A 97 -19.89 4.39 15.33
N SER A 98 -19.80 5.39 14.45
CA SER A 98 -19.56 5.16 13.02
C SER A 98 -18.42 6.01 12.46
N ILE A 99 -17.65 5.39 11.58
CA ILE A 99 -16.50 6.02 10.91
C ILE A 99 -16.43 5.56 9.46
N ILE A 100 -16.15 6.49 8.58
CA ILE A 100 -15.83 6.22 7.17
C ILE A 100 -14.41 6.67 6.84
N GLN A 101 -13.73 5.87 6.04
CA GLN A 101 -12.41 6.19 5.49
C GLN A 101 -12.43 5.97 3.99
N SER A 102 -11.89 6.90 3.21
CA SER A 102 -11.70 6.74 1.78
C SER A 102 -10.30 7.19 1.38
N ASN A 103 -9.59 6.36 0.61
CA ASN A 103 -8.24 6.63 0.13
C ASN A 103 -8.17 6.37 -1.37
N VAL A 104 -7.48 7.25 -2.09
CA VAL A 104 -7.09 7.05 -3.48
C VAL A 104 -5.56 7.04 -3.54
N THR A 105 -5.02 6.00 -4.17
CA THR A 105 -3.59 5.86 -4.45
C THR A 105 -3.38 5.86 -5.95
N TYR A 106 -2.40 6.63 -6.42
CA TYR A 106 -1.94 6.62 -7.79
C TYR A 106 -0.44 6.36 -7.83
N SER A 107 -0.05 5.33 -8.57
CA SER A 107 1.35 4.95 -8.77
C SER A 107 1.71 5.00 -10.25
N ARG A 108 2.89 5.52 -10.55
CA ARG A 108 3.47 5.53 -11.90
C ARG A 108 4.89 5.03 -11.84
N GLY A 109 5.14 3.98 -12.61
CA GLY A 109 6.48 3.42 -12.80
C GLY A 109 6.99 3.62 -14.21
N HIS A 110 8.31 3.72 -14.35
CA HIS A 110 9.04 3.74 -15.62
C HIS A 110 10.31 2.92 -15.52
N GLY A 111 10.59 2.12 -16.53
CA GLY A 111 11.76 1.27 -16.62
C GLY A 111 11.42 -0.20 -16.86
N TYR A 112 12.21 -1.10 -16.32
CA TYR A 112 12.09 -2.53 -16.56
C TYR A 112 11.02 -3.17 -15.66
N PHE A 113 10.01 -3.81 -16.27
CA PHE A 113 8.91 -4.49 -15.58
C PHE A 113 8.76 -5.97 -15.94
N SER A 114 9.48 -6.44 -16.94
CA SER A 114 9.43 -7.86 -17.34
C SER A 114 10.06 -8.76 -16.27
N ASP A 115 9.57 -9.99 -16.14
CA ASP A 115 10.13 -10.99 -15.25
C ASP A 115 11.21 -11.78 -16.02
N PRO A 116 12.51 -11.62 -15.68
CA PRO A 116 13.60 -12.25 -16.43
C PRO A 116 13.63 -13.78 -16.26
N TYR A 117 12.86 -14.33 -15.32
CA TYR A 117 12.78 -15.77 -15.06
C TYR A 117 11.61 -16.46 -15.78
N LYS A 118 10.73 -15.66 -16.43
CA LYS A 118 9.63 -16.17 -17.22
C LYS A 118 9.93 -16.12 -18.70
N THR A 119 9.62 -17.19 -19.40
CA THR A 119 9.69 -17.23 -20.86
C THR A 119 8.59 -16.35 -21.44
N PHE A 120 8.94 -15.42 -22.35
CA PHE A 120 8.01 -14.53 -23.06
C PHE A 120 7.27 -13.51 -22.18
N ASP A 121 7.83 -13.07 -21.05
CA ASP A 121 7.31 -11.94 -20.32
C ASP A 121 7.95 -10.63 -20.83
N ASP A 122 7.30 -9.99 -21.80
CA ASP A 122 7.69 -8.70 -22.34
C ASP A 122 6.63 -7.65 -21.99
N ARG A 123 6.95 -6.75 -21.08
CA ARG A 123 6.04 -5.74 -20.56
C ARG A 123 6.48 -4.34 -20.98
N PRO A 124 5.50 -3.43 -21.17
CA PRO A 124 5.79 -2.02 -21.44
C PRO A 124 6.66 -1.40 -20.34
N ASP A 125 7.51 -0.46 -20.74
CA ASP A 125 8.40 0.30 -19.85
C ASP A 125 7.69 1.30 -18.94
N ARG A 126 6.35 1.38 -19.00
CA ARG A 126 5.51 2.26 -18.20
C ARG A 126 4.35 1.50 -17.60
N ARG A 127 4.19 1.66 -16.29
CA ARG A 127 3.06 1.11 -15.55
C ARG A 127 2.34 2.22 -14.79
N ARG A 128 1.03 2.18 -14.78
CA ARG A 128 0.16 3.04 -13.96
C ARG A 128 -0.78 2.15 -13.17
N ILE A 129 -0.93 2.47 -11.90
CA ILE A 129 -1.87 1.79 -11.03
C ILE A 129 -2.69 2.86 -10.32
N THR A 130 -4.00 2.72 -10.36
CA THR A 130 -4.93 3.50 -9.56
C THR A 130 -5.67 2.56 -8.62
N ALA A 131 -5.65 2.86 -7.34
CA ALA A 131 -6.42 2.10 -6.36
C ALA A 131 -7.30 3.05 -5.55
N TRP A 132 -8.55 2.66 -5.35
CA TRP A 132 -9.48 3.35 -4.47
C TRP A 132 -10.01 2.37 -3.43
N LEU A 133 -9.91 2.75 -2.16
CA LEU A 133 -10.38 1.97 -1.02
C LEU A 133 -11.30 2.83 -0.17
N THR A 134 -12.52 2.37 0.05
CA THR A 134 -13.44 2.96 1.03
C THR A 134 -13.82 1.91 2.05
N ARG A 135 -13.80 2.28 3.32
CA ARG A 135 -14.21 1.45 4.46
C ARG A 135 -15.19 2.21 5.32
N TYR A 136 -16.22 1.52 5.74
CA TYR A 136 -17.20 1.99 6.72
C TYR A 136 -17.26 0.99 7.88
N ASN A 137 -17.20 1.49 9.10
CA ASN A 137 -17.38 0.70 10.31
C ASN A 137 -18.48 1.33 11.16
N GLU A 138 -19.38 0.49 11.64
CA GLU A 138 -20.47 0.86 12.55
C GLU A 138 -20.49 -0.08 13.74
N PHE A 139 -20.41 0.48 14.94
CA PHE A 139 -20.61 -0.26 16.18
C PHE A 139 -22.05 -0.15 16.66
N PHE A 140 -22.66 -1.26 16.99
CA PHE A 140 -24.00 -1.38 17.52
C PHE A 140 -23.96 -1.69 19.02
N PRO A 141 -24.05 -0.68 19.93
CA PRO A 141 -23.87 -0.91 21.37
C PRO A 141 -24.85 -1.90 21.99
N ARG A 142 -26.10 -1.95 21.47
CA ARG A 142 -27.14 -2.86 21.98
C ARG A 142 -26.87 -4.33 21.67
N LEU A 143 -26.10 -4.60 20.64
CA LEU A 143 -25.78 -5.94 20.15
C LEU A 143 -24.35 -6.35 20.51
N ASP A 144 -23.56 -5.41 21.04
CA ASP A 144 -22.11 -5.54 21.21
C ASP A 144 -21.43 -6.08 19.95
N ALA A 145 -21.77 -5.46 18.81
CA ALA A 145 -21.38 -5.93 17.50
C ALA A 145 -20.87 -4.79 16.61
N THR A 146 -20.00 -5.10 15.67
CA THR A 146 -19.47 -4.16 14.66
C THR A 146 -19.72 -4.69 13.26
N LEU A 147 -20.38 -3.87 12.42
CA LEU A 147 -20.42 -4.06 10.98
C LEU A 147 -19.22 -3.36 10.34
N LYS A 148 -18.51 -4.07 9.48
CA LYS A 148 -17.44 -3.52 8.64
C LYS A 148 -17.80 -3.76 7.18
N VAL A 149 -17.79 -2.69 6.38
CA VAL A 149 -18.03 -2.77 4.94
C VAL A 149 -16.87 -2.12 4.23
N GLY A 150 -16.36 -2.76 3.19
CA GLY A 150 -15.26 -2.28 2.38
C GLY A 150 -15.59 -2.37 0.89
N TYR A 151 -15.11 -1.38 0.15
CA TYR A 151 -15.07 -1.40 -1.30
C TYR A 151 -13.66 -1.06 -1.76
N ARG A 152 -13.13 -1.86 -2.69
CA ARG A 152 -11.85 -1.62 -3.34
C ARG A 152 -12.01 -1.68 -4.85
N TYR A 153 -11.50 -0.67 -5.51
CA TYR A 153 -11.27 -0.62 -6.95
C TYR A 153 -9.77 -0.62 -7.23
N LEU A 154 -9.35 -1.34 -8.24
CA LEU A 154 -7.98 -1.35 -8.76
C LEU A 154 -8.03 -1.32 -10.28
N ASP A 155 -7.28 -0.40 -10.87
CA ASP A 155 -6.97 -0.35 -12.30
C ASP A 155 -5.45 -0.35 -12.47
N ASP A 156 -4.96 -1.30 -13.28
CA ASP A 156 -3.54 -1.47 -13.61
C ASP A 156 -3.38 -1.47 -15.13
N SER A 157 -2.56 -0.59 -15.65
CA SER A 157 -2.28 -0.47 -17.09
C SER A 157 -1.72 -1.75 -17.73
N PHE A 158 -1.36 -2.76 -16.95
CA PHE A 158 -0.99 -4.09 -17.43
C PHE A 158 -2.20 -5.02 -17.61
N GLY A 159 -3.43 -4.47 -17.57
CA GLY A 159 -4.66 -5.17 -17.91
C GLY A 159 -5.33 -5.86 -16.73
N ALA A 160 -4.97 -5.51 -15.48
CA ALA A 160 -5.70 -5.97 -14.32
C ALA A 160 -6.69 -4.89 -13.87
N ASP A 161 -7.98 -5.20 -13.93
CA ASP A 161 -9.07 -4.38 -13.42
C ASP A 161 -9.87 -5.21 -12.41
N SER A 162 -10.09 -4.68 -11.22
CA SER A 162 -10.82 -5.40 -10.20
C SER A 162 -11.68 -4.51 -9.34
N ASN A 163 -12.85 -5.05 -8.99
CA ASN A 163 -13.77 -4.48 -8.03
C ASN A 163 -14.02 -5.52 -6.93
N MET A 164 -13.84 -5.13 -5.67
CA MET A 164 -14.06 -6.00 -4.53
C MET A 164 -14.95 -5.31 -3.51
N VAL A 165 -15.96 -6.02 -3.06
CA VAL A 165 -16.79 -5.64 -1.92
C VAL A 165 -16.57 -6.66 -0.82
N GLU A 166 -16.36 -6.21 0.39
CA GLU A 166 -16.25 -7.03 1.58
C GLU A 166 -17.24 -6.55 2.64
N ALA A 167 -17.82 -7.49 3.38
CA ALA A 167 -18.63 -7.20 4.54
C ALA A 167 -18.31 -8.20 5.65
N ALA A 168 -18.14 -7.71 6.86
CA ALA A 168 -17.90 -8.54 8.04
C ALA A 168 -18.76 -8.07 9.21
N TRP A 169 -19.35 -9.02 9.90
CA TRP A 169 -20.03 -8.81 11.16
C TRP A 169 -19.21 -9.43 12.28
N VAL A 170 -18.79 -8.61 13.23
CA VAL A 170 -18.01 -9.04 14.39
C VAL A 170 -18.84 -8.80 15.63
N GLN A 171 -19.15 -9.85 16.37
CA GLN A 171 -19.98 -9.78 17.57
C GLN A 171 -19.24 -10.42 18.74
N ALA A 172 -19.21 -9.73 19.87
CA ALA A 172 -18.74 -10.34 21.11
C ALA A 172 -19.73 -11.41 21.57
N LEU A 173 -19.22 -12.61 21.82
CA LEU A 173 -20.00 -13.74 22.32
C LEU A 173 -19.72 -13.96 23.81
N PRO A 174 -20.66 -14.57 24.56
CA PRO A 174 -20.42 -14.98 25.93
C PRO A 174 -19.16 -15.87 26.03
N MET A 175 -18.44 -15.78 27.14
CA MET A 175 -17.20 -16.50 27.45
C MET A 175 -15.96 -16.03 26.65
N GLY A 176 -15.98 -14.81 26.05
CA GLY A 176 -14.80 -14.23 25.42
C GLY A 176 -14.50 -14.73 24.00
N PHE A 177 -15.44 -15.32 23.31
CA PHE A 177 -15.35 -15.62 21.89
C PHE A 177 -15.81 -14.44 21.04
N SER A 178 -15.22 -14.28 19.84
CA SER A 178 -15.61 -13.28 18.83
C SER A 178 -15.45 -13.85 17.42
#